data_d4ad9670a4b7cce50cefdd3dc6d784a6
#
_entry.id   d4ad9670a4b7cce50cefdd3dc6d784a6
#
_cell.length_a   1.000
_cell.length_b   1.000
_cell.length_c   1.000
_cell.angle_alpha   90.00
_cell.angle_beta   90.00
_cell.angle_gamma   90.00
#
_symmetry.space_group_name_H-M   'P 1'
#
loop_
_entity.id
_entity.type
_entity.pdbx_description
1 polymer ?
#
loop_
_entity_poly.entity_id
_entity_poly.type
_entity_poly.pdbx_seq_one_letter_code
_entity_poly.pdbx_strand_id
1 'polypeptide(L)'
;VASLVGSEMCIRDRYTGKIGQTSYGIISARDESSPLLLPFEENSTVVTMGKSTSNIIRAKRMIGGNGGSVGAILTNRIFDNAGDMTTAGLDFHLHPGSNIHITLHGTASIHNESDNFEYIYDQSTNDYPSTFDDGKYTKTFDGEKITGNALGFAINYRDRTDDYGIVLRLRSPGFRTSNGFEKNNST
;
A
#
# COMPACT_ATOMS: atom_id res chain seq x y z
N VAL A 1 16.24 11.79 17.88
CA VAL A 1 16.80 10.72 17.03
C VAL A 1 16.77 9.44 17.86
N ALA A 2 15.68 8.68 17.78
CA ALA A 2 15.59 7.37 18.41
C ALA A 2 16.29 6.37 17.52
N SER A 3 17.34 5.77 18.01
CA SER A 3 18.05 4.65 17.40
C SER A 3 17.18 3.41 17.47
N LEU A 4 16.58 3.02 16.34
CA LEU A 4 15.99 1.70 16.15
C LEU A 4 17.14 0.69 15.94
N VAL A 5 17.78 0.29 17.00
CA VAL A 5 18.71 -0.85 17.01
C VAL A 5 18.03 -1.97 17.79
N GLY A 6 17.10 -2.65 17.14
CA GLY A 6 16.69 -3.99 17.52
C GLY A 6 17.41 -4.96 16.58
N SER A 7 18.14 -5.92 17.09
CA SER A 7 18.71 -7.02 16.30
C SER A 7 17.59 -7.99 15.92
N GLU A 8 16.75 -7.57 14.98
CA GLU A 8 15.64 -8.39 14.50
C GLU A 8 16.13 -9.23 13.33
N MET A 9 16.07 -10.54 13.50
CA MET A 9 16.45 -11.49 12.47
C MET A 9 15.37 -11.54 11.39
N CYS A 10 15.52 -10.70 10.37
CA CYS A 10 14.67 -10.71 9.21
C CYS A 10 15.19 -11.74 8.21
N ILE A 11 14.46 -12.85 8.03
CA ILE A 11 14.73 -13.81 6.94
C ILE A 11 14.10 -13.25 5.68
N ARG A 12 14.91 -13.04 4.65
CA ARG A 12 14.46 -12.45 3.39
C ARG A 12 14.96 -13.27 2.20
N ASP A 13 14.01 -13.79 1.44
CA ASP A 13 14.25 -14.43 0.16
C ASP A 13 13.82 -13.51 -0.98
N ARG A 14 14.65 -13.40 -2.00
CA ARG A 14 14.37 -12.59 -3.19
C ARG A 14 14.72 -13.34 -4.45
N TYR A 15 13.74 -13.39 -5.36
CA TYR A 15 13.93 -13.89 -6.71
C TYR A 15 13.55 -12.81 -7.72
N THR A 16 14.44 -12.54 -8.69
CA THR A 16 14.18 -11.57 -9.76
C THR A 16 14.67 -12.11 -11.09
N GLY A 17 13.94 -11.78 -12.16
CA GLY A 17 14.29 -12.22 -13.49
C GLY A 17 13.68 -11.35 -14.58
N LYS A 18 14.10 -11.65 -15.83
CA LYS A 18 13.59 -11.00 -17.03
C LYS A 18 13.42 -12.03 -18.12
N ILE A 19 12.25 -12.03 -18.76
CA ILE A 19 11.93 -12.86 -19.94
C ILE A 19 11.44 -11.92 -21.03
N GLY A 20 12.25 -11.76 -22.08
CA GLY A 20 11.97 -10.81 -23.15
C GLY A 20 11.80 -9.40 -22.62
N GLN A 21 10.63 -8.80 -22.82
CA GLN A 21 10.30 -7.45 -22.34
C GLN A 21 9.63 -7.42 -20.95
N THR A 22 9.46 -8.58 -20.31
CA THR A 22 8.83 -8.70 -19.00
C THR A 22 9.87 -8.93 -17.93
N SER A 23 9.88 -8.05 -16.92
CA SER A 23 10.66 -8.19 -15.68
C SER A 23 9.72 -8.62 -14.56
N TYR A 24 10.18 -9.50 -13.67
CA TYR A 24 9.43 -9.95 -12.51
C TYR A 24 10.31 -10.03 -11.28
N GLY A 25 9.67 -9.93 -10.14
CA GLY A 25 10.30 -10.06 -8.83
C GLY A 25 9.34 -10.63 -7.80
N ILE A 26 9.89 -11.47 -6.95
CA ILE A 26 9.20 -12.06 -5.81
C ILE A 26 10.09 -11.81 -4.58
N ILE A 27 9.49 -11.37 -3.50
CA ILE A 27 10.15 -11.18 -2.20
C ILE A 27 9.28 -11.85 -1.15
N SER A 28 9.90 -12.64 -0.29
CA SER A 28 9.30 -13.15 0.94
C SER A 28 10.17 -12.76 2.11
N ALA A 29 9.60 -12.18 3.15
CA ALA A 29 10.33 -11.72 4.33
C ALA A 29 9.56 -12.10 5.60
N ARG A 30 10.28 -12.52 6.61
CA ARG A 30 9.77 -12.82 7.95
C ARG A 30 10.34 -11.80 8.92
N ASP A 31 9.46 -11.07 9.58
CA ASP A 31 9.79 -10.07 10.61
C ASP A 31 9.36 -10.58 11.99
N GLU A 32 10.20 -10.36 13.00
CA GLU A 32 9.92 -10.73 14.39
C GLU A 32 9.03 -9.69 15.10
N SER A 33 9.12 -8.41 14.70
CA SER A 33 8.33 -7.32 15.22
C SER A 33 8.00 -6.36 14.09
N SER A 34 6.73 -6.05 13.94
CA SER A 34 6.22 -5.39 12.75
C SER A 34 5.48 -4.12 13.12
N PRO A 35 6.03 -2.92 12.86
CA PRO A 35 5.25 -1.70 12.94
C PRO A 35 4.22 -1.68 11.82
N LEU A 36 2.97 -1.41 12.16
CA LEU A 36 1.86 -1.22 11.24
C LEU A 36 1.37 0.22 11.34
N LEU A 37 1.40 0.94 10.23
CA LEU A 37 0.80 2.26 10.11
C LEU A 37 -0.63 2.10 9.60
N LEU A 38 -1.57 2.62 10.36
CA LEU A 38 -2.99 2.59 10.05
C LEU A 38 -3.45 4.00 9.74
N PRO A 39 -3.70 4.29 8.47
CA PRO A 39 -4.20 5.58 8.05
C PRO A 39 -5.72 5.64 8.27
N PHE A 40 -6.19 6.72 8.85
CA PHE A 40 -7.58 7.13 8.93
C PHE A 40 -7.79 8.41 8.12
N GLU A 41 -9.00 8.96 8.14
CA GLU A 41 -9.34 10.14 7.35
C GLU A 41 -8.53 11.37 7.76
N GLU A 42 -8.38 11.64 9.06
CA GLU A 42 -7.72 12.84 9.57
C GLU A 42 -6.32 12.57 10.16
N ASN A 43 -6.09 11.36 10.64
CA ASN A 43 -4.86 11.00 11.34
C ASN A 43 -4.36 9.60 10.95
N SER A 44 -3.25 9.21 11.49
CA SER A 44 -2.71 7.87 11.38
C SER A 44 -2.14 7.41 12.71
N THR A 45 -2.29 6.13 13.01
CA THR A 45 -1.75 5.51 14.23
C THR A 45 -0.74 4.43 13.86
N VAL A 46 0.33 4.33 14.64
CA VAL A 46 1.32 3.27 14.51
C VAL A 46 1.12 2.27 15.64
N VAL A 47 0.92 1.02 15.26
CA VAL A 47 0.79 -0.11 16.19
C VAL A 47 1.94 -1.09 15.94
N THR A 48 2.57 -1.57 16.99
CA THR A 48 3.57 -2.62 16.87
C THR A 48 2.86 -3.98 16.99
N MET A 49 2.80 -4.68 15.86
CA MET A 49 2.29 -6.05 15.79
C MET A 49 3.43 -7.02 16.04
N GLY A 50 3.13 -8.24 16.42
CA GLY A 50 4.10 -9.31 16.60
C GLY A 50 4.76 -9.75 15.27
N LYS A 51 5.08 -11.03 15.19
CA LYS A 51 5.71 -11.62 14.00
C LYS A 51 4.79 -11.54 12.79
N SER A 52 5.39 -11.30 11.62
CA SER A 52 4.65 -11.31 10.36
C SER A 52 5.46 -11.90 9.22
N THR A 53 4.76 -12.39 8.20
CA THR A 53 5.33 -12.79 6.92
C THR A 53 4.79 -11.87 5.83
N SER A 54 5.69 -11.22 5.10
CA SER A 54 5.38 -10.35 3.98
C SER A 54 5.77 -11.02 2.67
N ASN A 55 4.83 -11.06 1.70
CA ASN A 55 5.07 -11.57 0.36
C ASN A 55 4.76 -10.47 -0.64
N ILE A 56 5.65 -10.23 -1.59
CA ILE A 56 5.50 -9.23 -2.64
C ILE A 56 5.80 -9.90 -3.98
N ILE A 57 4.87 -9.77 -4.92
CA ILE A 57 5.03 -10.23 -6.30
C ILE A 57 4.84 -9.02 -7.21
N ARG A 58 5.79 -8.77 -8.08
CA ARG A 58 5.76 -7.69 -9.06
C ARG A 58 6.09 -8.23 -10.45
N ALA A 59 5.27 -7.85 -11.44
CA ALA A 59 5.59 -8.05 -12.86
C ALA A 59 5.44 -6.71 -13.60
N LYS A 60 6.35 -6.45 -14.53
CA LYS A 60 6.33 -5.24 -15.38
C LYS A 60 6.76 -5.62 -16.80
N ARG A 61 5.95 -5.27 -17.78
CA ARG A 61 6.24 -5.48 -19.19
C ARG A 61 6.37 -4.13 -19.90
N MET A 62 7.44 -4.01 -20.66
CA MET A 62 7.61 -2.88 -21.57
C MET A 62 6.71 -3.06 -22.79
N ILE A 63 6.03 -2.00 -23.19
CA ILE A 63 5.09 -1.97 -24.32
C ILE A 63 5.41 -0.80 -25.25
N GLY A 64 5.25 -1.02 -26.55
CA GLY A 64 5.56 0.00 -27.56
C GLY A 64 7.06 0.31 -27.70
N GLY A 65 7.40 1.09 -28.71
CA GLY A 65 8.78 1.52 -28.98
C GLY A 65 9.24 2.73 -28.13
N ASN A 66 8.32 3.45 -27.51
CA ASN A 66 8.56 4.73 -26.85
C ASN A 66 8.71 4.62 -25.30
N GLY A 67 9.02 3.43 -24.78
CA GLY A 67 9.26 3.26 -23.35
C GLY A 67 8.01 3.13 -22.48
N GLY A 68 6.84 2.87 -23.08
CA GLY A 68 5.63 2.55 -22.34
C GLY A 68 5.76 1.26 -21.53
N SER A 69 4.95 1.10 -20.50
CA SER A 69 4.95 -0.11 -19.68
C SER A 69 3.61 -0.37 -19.02
N VAL A 70 3.33 -1.64 -18.76
CA VAL A 70 2.24 -2.12 -17.90
C VAL A 70 2.82 -2.96 -16.79
N GLY A 71 2.32 -2.78 -15.59
CA GLY A 71 2.76 -3.49 -14.41
C GLY A 71 1.60 -3.99 -13.55
N ALA A 72 1.87 -5.04 -12.79
CA ALA A 72 0.99 -5.59 -11.78
C ALA A 72 1.78 -5.87 -10.51
N ILE A 73 1.19 -5.60 -9.36
CA ILE A 73 1.75 -5.90 -8.05
C ILE A 73 0.73 -6.61 -7.18
N LEU A 74 1.18 -7.57 -6.42
CA LEU A 74 0.42 -8.20 -5.35
C LEU A 74 1.30 -8.19 -4.11
N THR A 75 0.77 -7.70 -3.02
CA THR A 75 1.41 -7.76 -1.70
C THR A 75 0.47 -8.41 -0.72
N ASN A 76 1.03 -9.26 0.11
CA ASN A 76 0.29 -9.88 1.21
C ASN A 76 1.17 -9.84 2.45
N ARG A 77 0.60 -9.48 3.58
CA ARG A 77 1.24 -9.54 4.89
C ARG A 77 0.32 -10.27 5.85
N ILE A 78 0.84 -11.33 6.43
CA ILE A 78 0.13 -12.19 7.39
C ILE A 78 0.82 -12.02 8.74
N PHE A 79 0.07 -11.63 9.75
CA PHE A 79 0.53 -11.55 11.14
C PHE A 79 0.16 -12.84 11.86
N ASP A 80 1.03 -13.37 12.70
CA ASP A 80 0.82 -14.67 13.34
C ASP A 80 -0.46 -14.70 14.21
N ASN A 81 -0.79 -13.57 14.85
CA ASN A 81 -1.93 -13.46 15.78
C ASN A 81 -2.82 -12.24 15.52
N ALA A 82 -2.72 -11.61 14.36
CA ALA A 82 -3.33 -10.28 14.19
C ALA A 82 -3.93 -10.02 12.79
N GLY A 83 -4.38 -11.06 12.13
CA GLY A 83 -5.03 -10.92 10.83
C GLY A 83 -4.08 -10.85 9.65
N ASP A 84 -4.58 -10.38 8.52
CA ASP A 84 -3.80 -10.26 7.28
C ASP A 84 -4.21 -9.04 6.45
N MET A 85 -3.27 -8.60 5.63
CA MET A 85 -3.51 -7.54 4.65
C MET A 85 -3.06 -7.98 3.27
N THR A 86 -3.93 -7.81 2.29
CA THR A 86 -3.64 -8.08 0.89
C THR A 86 -3.90 -6.83 0.05
N THR A 87 -2.96 -6.49 -0.82
CA THR A 87 -3.09 -5.36 -1.75
C THR A 87 -2.72 -5.81 -3.15
N ALA A 88 -3.58 -5.52 -4.11
CA ALA A 88 -3.35 -5.79 -5.53
C ALA A 88 -3.42 -4.48 -6.31
N GLY A 89 -2.49 -4.28 -7.24
CA GLY A 89 -2.42 -3.06 -8.04
C GLY A 89 -2.00 -3.29 -9.48
N LEU A 90 -2.44 -2.38 -10.35
CA LEU A 90 -2.04 -2.28 -11.75
C LEU A 90 -1.50 -0.89 -12.02
N ASP A 91 -0.49 -0.79 -12.87
CA ASP A 91 0.06 0.49 -13.33
C ASP A 91 0.32 0.47 -14.83
N PHE A 92 0.08 1.63 -15.45
CA PHE A 92 0.30 1.88 -16.85
C PHE A 92 1.10 3.17 -17.00
N HIS A 93 2.17 3.11 -17.80
CA HIS A 93 2.92 4.26 -18.23
C HIS A 93 2.90 4.29 -19.75
N LEU A 94 2.41 5.36 -20.34
CA LEU A 94 2.26 5.50 -21.77
C LEU A 94 2.95 6.77 -22.25
N HIS A 95 3.63 6.66 -23.38
CA HIS A 95 4.26 7.77 -24.07
C HIS A 95 3.73 7.86 -25.50
N PRO A 96 2.52 8.41 -25.72
CA PRO A 96 1.92 8.50 -27.06
C PRO A 96 2.71 9.39 -28.04
N GLY A 97 3.65 10.17 -27.56
CA GLY A 97 4.57 10.99 -28.33
C GLY A 97 5.83 11.31 -27.53
N SER A 98 6.71 12.15 -28.06
CA SER A 98 7.94 12.55 -27.37
C SER A 98 7.69 13.39 -26.11
N ASN A 99 6.59 14.13 -26.10
CA ASN A 99 6.31 15.20 -25.14
C ASN A 99 5.18 14.87 -24.15
N ILE A 100 4.43 13.76 -24.37
CA ILE A 100 3.29 13.39 -23.55
C ILE A 100 3.61 12.15 -22.74
N HIS A 101 3.44 12.25 -21.42
CA HIS A 101 3.59 11.16 -20.47
C HIS A 101 2.28 10.96 -19.72
N ILE A 102 1.71 9.77 -19.83
CA ILE A 102 0.49 9.38 -19.12
C ILE A 102 0.83 8.29 -18.13
N THR A 103 0.43 8.49 -16.88
CA THR A 103 0.54 7.50 -15.81
C THR A 103 -0.85 7.22 -15.26
N LEU A 104 -1.21 5.96 -15.18
CA LEU A 104 -2.43 5.48 -14.54
C LEU A 104 -2.05 4.36 -13.58
N HIS A 105 -2.55 4.40 -12.35
CA HIS A 105 -2.44 3.30 -11.41
C HIS A 105 -3.73 3.12 -10.63
N GLY A 106 -4.09 1.88 -10.41
CA GLY A 106 -5.22 1.48 -9.59
C GLY A 106 -4.79 0.42 -8.60
N THR A 107 -5.25 0.52 -7.37
CA THR A 107 -4.90 -0.39 -6.28
C THR A 107 -6.14 -0.70 -5.45
N ALA A 108 -6.32 -1.97 -5.08
CA ALA A 108 -7.35 -2.41 -4.15
C ALA A 108 -6.69 -3.10 -2.96
N SER A 109 -7.24 -2.90 -1.78
CA SER A 109 -6.75 -3.49 -0.54
C SER A 109 -7.88 -4.19 0.22
N ILE A 110 -7.51 -5.28 0.89
CA ILE A 110 -8.35 -6.02 1.82
C ILE A 110 -7.52 -6.20 3.09
N HIS A 111 -8.08 -5.79 4.20
CA HIS A 111 -7.54 -5.98 5.54
C HIS A 111 -8.54 -6.78 6.37
N ASN A 112 -8.16 -7.97 6.78
CA ASN A 112 -8.88 -8.76 7.75
C ASN A 112 -8.24 -8.49 9.11
N GLU A 113 -8.92 -7.77 9.98
CA GLU A 113 -8.42 -7.43 11.31
C GLU A 113 -8.42 -8.65 12.21
N SER A 114 -7.55 -8.63 13.22
CA SER A 114 -7.62 -9.58 14.33
C SER A 114 -8.75 -9.18 15.28
N ASP A 115 -9.38 -10.17 15.86
CA ASP A 115 -10.30 -10.00 17.00
C ASP A 115 -9.48 -10.02 18.31
N ASN A 116 -8.53 -9.10 18.44
CA ASN A 116 -7.68 -8.99 19.61
C ASN A 116 -7.73 -7.58 20.19
N PHE A 117 -8.53 -7.39 21.23
CA PHE A 117 -8.72 -6.12 21.95
C PHE A 117 -7.45 -5.56 22.63
N GLU A 118 -6.35 -6.30 22.64
CA GLU A 118 -5.08 -5.81 23.19
C GLU A 118 -4.45 -4.69 22.33
N TYR A 119 -4.88 -4.56 21.07
CA TYR A 119 -4.47 -3.52 20.13
C TYR A 119 -5.51 -2.41 20.01
N ILE A 120 -5.88 -1.76 21.10
CA ILE A 120 -6.81 -0.63 21.08
C ILE A 120 -6.07 0.64 20.68
N TYR A 121 -6.56 1.35 19.66
CA TYR A 121 -5.91 2.52 19.07
C TYR A 121 -5.91 3.76 19.95
N ASP A 122 -6.88 3.89 20.81
CA ASP A 122 -7.04 5.09 21.61
C ASP A 122 -7.41 4.70 23.04
N GLN A 123 -6.38 4.58 23.89
CA GLN A 123 -6.58 4.41 25.33
C GLN A 123 -6.98 5.71 26.04
N SER A 124 -7.05 6.84 25.34
CA SER A 124 -7.29 8.15 25.95
C SER A 124 -8.76 8.56 25.98
N THR A 125 -9.61 7.90 25.22
CA THR A 125 -11.05 8.20 25.20
C THR A 125 -11.84 6.99 25.71
N ASN A 126 -12.36 7.09 26.93
CA ASN A 126 -13.36 6.18 27.49
C ASN A 126 -14.73 6.28 26.77
N ASP A 127 -14.78 6.92 25.62
CA ASP A 127 -15.96 7.09 24.81
C ASP A 127 -15.98 6.08 23.66
N TYR A 128 -17.17 5.69 23.22
CA TYR A 128 -17.51 4.75 22.15
C TYR A 128 -16.45 4.71 21.03
N PRO A 129 -16.18 3.51 20.46
CA PRO A 129 -15.18 3.38 19.40
C PRO A 129 -15.48 4.38 18.28
N SER A 130 -14.55 5.29 18.03
CA SER A 130 -14.69 6.25 16.94
C SER A 130 -14.74 5.47 15.63
N THR A 131 -15.65 5.87 14.75
CA THR A 131 -15.86 5.27 13.45
C THR A 131 -15.21 6.07 12.33
N PHE A 132 -15.09 5.51 11.15
CA PHE A 132 -14.68 6.17 9.91
C PHE A 132 -15.45 5.59 8.71
N ASP A 133 -15.33 6.18 7.53
CA ASP A 133 -16.09 5.81 6.31
C ASP A 133 -17.61 5.85 6.58
N ASP A 134 -18.12 7.01 7.06
CA ASP A 134 -19.53 7.24 7.39
C ASP A 134 -20.11 6.22 8.42
N GLY A 135 -19.27 5.79 9.35
CA GLY A 135 -19.68 4.83 10.39
C GLY A 135 -19.65 3.36 9.97
N LYS A 136 -19.10 3.06 8.80
CA LYS A 136 -19.01 1.70 8.27
C LYS A 136 -17.98 0.83 8.98
N TYR A 137 -16.91 1.43 9.46
CA TYR A 137 -15.81 0.76 10.14
C TYR A 137 -15.51 1.41 11.48
N THR A 138 -15.01 0.61 12.43
CA THR A 138 -14.52 1.12 13.72
C THR A 138 -13.00 1.38 13.65
N LYS A 139 -12.51 2.22 14.57
CA LYS A 139 -11.05 2.43 14.73
C LYS A 139 -10.43 1.44 15.73
N THR A 140 -11.16 0.41 16.12
CA THR A 140 -10.72 -0.66 17.03
C THR A 140 -10.48 -1.96 16.26
N PHE A 141 -9.64 -2.85 16.81
CA PHE A 141 -9.47 -4.21 16.26
C PHE A 141 -10.57 -5.12 16.80
N ASP A 142 -11.64 -5.23 16.07
CA ASP A 142 -12.82 -6.04 16.43
C ASP A 142 -13.14 -7.14 15.41
N GLY A 143 -12.15 -7.49 14.58
CA GLY A 143 -12.28 -8.55 13.58
C GLY A 143 -12.95 -8.11 12.29
N GLU A 144 -13.07 -6.81 12.03
CA GLU A 144 -13.68 -6.29 10.81
C GLU A 144 -12.87 -6.63 9.55
N LYS A 145 -13.58 -6.73 8.45
CA LYS A 145 -13.00 -6.81 7.12
C LYS A 145 -13.08 -5.45 6.43
N ILE A 146 -11.97 -4.75 6.41
CA ILE A 146 -11.87 -3.42 5.80
C ILE A 146 -11.41 -3.55 4.36
N THR A 147 -12.12 -2.90 3.44
CA THR A 147 -11.78 -2.89 2.02
C THR A 147 -11.61 -1.47 1.53
N GLY A 148 -10.66 -1.26 0.63
CA GLY A 148 -10.45 0.05 0.06
C GLY A 148 -9.80 0.00 -1.31
N ASN A 149 -9.83 1.14 -1.98
CA ASN A 149 -9.21 1.33 -3.28
C ASN A 149 -8.52 2.70 -3.37
N ALA A 150 -7.54 2.77 -4.27
CA ALA A 150 -6.88 4.01 -4.63
C ALA A 150 -6.70 4.05 -6.15
N LEU A 151 -6.92 5.22 -6.74
CA LEU A 151 -6.73 5.49 -8.16
C LEU A 151 -5.86 6.73 -8.32
N GLY A 152 -4.87 6.66 -9.16
CA GLY A 152 -4.04 7.80 -9.54
C GLY A 152 -3.94 7.90 -11.05
N PHE A 153 -4.12 9.10 -11.55
CA PHE A 153 -3.97 9.48 -12.95
C PHE A 153 -3.08 10.73 -13.03
N ALA A 154 -2.13 10.71 -13.94
CA ALA A 154 -1.35 11.89 -14.26
C ALA A 154 -1.15 11.97 -15.77
N ILE A 155 -1.29 13.16 -16.32
CA ILE A 155 -0.89 13.50 -17.69
C ILE A 155 0.05 14.69 -17.63
N ASN A 156 1.23 14.55 -18.22
CA ASN A 156 2.23 15.59 -18.29
C ASN A 156 2.61 15.83 -19.75
N TYR A 157 2.59 17.06 -20.15
CA TYR A 157 3.18 17.53 -21.39
C TYR A 157 4.46 18.28 -21.05
N ARG A 158 5.56 17.90 -21.68
CA ARG A 158 6.86 18.56 -21.52
C ARG A 158 7.50 18.79 -22.88
N ASP A 159 7.79 20.04 -23.16
CA ASP A 159 8.58 20.45 -24.29
C ASP A 159 9.81 21.25 -23.80
N ARG A 160 10.57 21.82 -24.74
CA ARG A 160 11.79 22.58 -24.44
C ARG A 160 11.53 23.84 -23.59
N THR A 161 10.37 24.46 -23.75
CA THR A 161 9.98 25.71 -23.09
C THR A 161 8.81 25.57 -22.14
N ASP A 162 8.02 24.51 -22.28
CA ASP A 162 6.75 24.37 -21.61
C ASP A 162 6.67 23.05 -20.82
N ASP A 163 6.13 23.10 -19.59
CA ASP A 163 5.87 21.95 -18.74
C ASP A 163 4.48 22.11 -18.09
N TYR A 164 3.52 21.33 -18.52
CA TYR A 164 2.15 21.31 -18.00
C TYR A 164 1.78 19.93 -17.52
N GLY A 165 1.05 19.86 -16.40
CA GLY A 165 0.61 18.58 -15.87
C GLY A 165 -0.72 18.67 -15.13
N ILE A 166 -1.48 17.59 -15.19
CA ILE A 166 -2.69 17.36 -14.39
C ILE A 166 -2.47 16.07 -13.63
N VAL A 167 -2.72 16.11 -12.32
CA VAL A 167 -2.65 14.94 -11.43
C VAL A 167 -3.97 14.81 -10.69
N LEU A 168 -4.60 13.66 -10.81
CA LEU A 168 -5.78 13.27 -10.05
C LEU A 168 -5.42 12.08 -9.15
N ARG A 169 -5.79 12.17 -7.87
CA ARG A 169 -5.67 11.08 -6.92
C ARG A 169 -6.98 10.92 -6.17
N LEU A 170 -7.49 9.72 -6.17
CA LEU A 170 -8.70 9.33 -5.44
C LEU A 170 -8.34 8.18 -4.52
N ARG A 171 -8.86 8.21 -3.30
CA ARG A 171 -8.62 7.16 -2.32
C ARG A 171 -9.86 6.99 -1.45
N SER A 172 -10.27 5.77 -1.22
CA SER A 172 -11.34 5.49 -0.27
C SER A 172 -10.81 5.50 1.18
N PRO A 173 -11.64 5.85 2.18
CA PRO A 173 -11.24 5.89 3.59
C PRO A 173 -10.72 4.55 4.11
N GLY A 174 -11.25 3.43 3.62
CA GLY A 174 -10.82 2.08 3.99
C GLY A 174 -9.55 1.58 3.29
N PHE A 175 -8.90 2.39 2.43
CA PHE A 175 -7.68 1.97 1.75
C PHE A 175 -6.49 1.90 2.70
N ARG A 176 -5.87 0.73 2.79
CA ARG A 176 -4.70 0.46 3.64
C ARG A 176 -3.65 -0.35 2.91
N THR A 177 -2.37 -0.10 3.21
CA THR A 177 -1.24 -0.85 2.68
C THR A 177 -0.33 -1.30 3.81
N SER A 178 0.00 -2.58 3.87
CA SER A 178 0.87 -3.15 4.91
C SER A 178 2.35 -3.05 4.59
N ASN A 179 2.70 -2.89 3.32
CA ASN A 179 4.08 -2.85 2.82
C ASN A 179 4.45 -1.47 2.22
N GLY A 180 3.81 -0.41 2.66
CA GLY A 180 4.04 0.96 2.24
C GLY A 180 3.60 1.96 3.32
N PHE A 181 3.98 3.23 3.14
CA PHE A 181 3.59 4.30 4.05
C PHE A 181 2.52 5.17 3.39
N GLU A 182 1.37 5.26 4.01
CA GLU A 182 0.31 6.20 3.69
C GLU A 182 0.03 7.06 4.93
N LYS A 183 0.08 8.37 4.76
CA LYS A 183 0.00 9.30 5.90
C LYS A 183 -1.42 9.43 6.45
N ASN A 184 -2.39 9.60 5.55
CA ASN A 184 -3.81 9.66 5.84
C ASN A 184 -4.63 9.39 4.58
N ASN A 185 -5.92 9.14 4.72
CA ASN A 185 -6.84 8.85 3.63
C ASN A 185 -7.81 10.02 3.33
N SER A 186 -7.51 11.23 3.80
CA SER A 186 -8.28 12.42 3.42
C SER A 186 -8.10 12.72 1.93
N THR A 187 -9.18 12.95 1.24
CA THR A 187 -9.22 13.42 -0.15
C THR A 187 -9.17 14.93 -0.23
#